data_fa9d669f172662706a87e5131a4241c7
#
_entry.id   fa9d669f172662706a87e5131a4241c7
#
_cell.length_a   1.000
_cell.length_b   1.000
_cell.length_c   1.000
_cell.angle_alpha   90.00
_cell.angle_beta   90.00
_cell.angle_gamma   90.00
#
_symmetry.space_group_name_H-M   'P 1'
#
loop_
_entity.id
_entity.type
_entity.pdbx_description
1 polymer ?
#
loop_
_entity_poly.entity_id
_entity_poly.type
_entity_poly.pdbx_seq_one_letter_code
_entity_poly.pdbx_strand_id
1 'polypeptide(L)'
;KPALNEIPIPKYIAIEGPIGVGKTTLANKIAQTFNYDAFLEQPAENPFLKNFYRNPSQSALATQLFFLFQRMQQIQDLKQRSLFENVRVADFLIEKDRLFAKVTLSNEEMQLYDKVYEHITLDAPIPDLVIYLQAPIEILKERITKRGNINEQYLTLDYLERLNDAYSRFFLDYKEAPLSVSYTHLTLPTRCL
;
A
#
# COMPACT_ATOMS: atom_id res chain seq x y z
N LYS A 1 -40.11 10.16 10.72
CA LYS A 1 -39.05 10.06 9.72
C LYS A 1 -37.80 9.65 10.47
N PRO A 2 -37.15 8.51 10.16
CA PRO A 2 -35.85 8.21 10.76
C PRO A 2 -34.87 9.31 10.31
N ALA A 3 -34.14 9.89 11.27
CA ALA A 3 -33.05 10.78 10.97
C ALA A 3 -32.07 10.01 10.09
N LEU A 4 -31.68 10.56 8.95
CA LEU A 4 -30.54 10.11 8.18
C LEU A 4 -29.34 10.22 9.13
N ASN A 5 -28.88 9.09 9.66
CA ASN A 5 -27.63 9.05 10.40
C ASN A 5 -26.58 9.59 9.44
N GLU A 6 -26.03 10.74 9.75
CA GLU A 6 -24.91 11.31 9.02
C GLU A 6 -23.80 10.25 9.06
N ILE A 7 -23.48 9.72 7.88
CA ILE A 7 -22.34 8.80 7.75
C ILE A 7 -21.11 9.64 8.12
N PRO A 8 -20.37 9.31 9.18
CA PRO A 8 -19.23 10.11 9.57
C PRO A 8 -18.22 10.17 8.41
N ILE A 9 -17.75 11.37 8.10
CA ILE A 9 -16.72 11.56 7.09
C ILE A 9 -15.44 10.86 7.61
N PRO A 10 -14.84 9.93 6.85
CA PRO A 10 -13.62 9.26 7.25
C PRO A 10 -12.49 10.30 7.41
N LYS A 11 -11.76 10.24 8.53
CA LYS A 11 -10.62 11.13 8.80
C LYS A 11 -9.30 10.56 8.28
N TYR A 12 -9.21 9.23 8.17
CA TYR A 12 -8.05 8.53 7.63
C TYR A 12 -8.49 7.48 6.60
N ILE A 13 -8.08 7.67 5.35
CA ILE A 13 -8.36 6.78 4.23
C ILE A 13 -7.05 6.14 3.80
N ALA A 14 -6.98 4.82 3.75
CA ALA A 14 -5.85 4.08 3.19
C ALA A 14 -6.22 3.47 1.83
N ILE A 15 -5.35 3.63 0.85
CA ILE A 15 -5.49 3.02 -0.47
C ILE A 15 -4.43 1.94 -0.60
N GLU A 16 -4.86 0.72 -0.86
CA GLU A 16 -3.96 -0.42 -0.94
C GLU A 16 -4.20 -1.28 -2.18
N GLY A 17 -3.21 -2.10 -2.53
CA GLY A 17 -3.24 -2.98 -3.68
C GLY A 17 -1.86 -3.26 -4.27
N PRO A 18 -1.73 -4.17 -5.25
CA PRO A 18 -0.45 -4.62 -5.78
C PRO A 18 0.34 -3.51 -6.49
N ILE A 19 1.62 -3.79 -6.76
CA ILE A 19 2.51 -2.89 -7.50
C ILE A 19 1.90 -2.61 -8.88
N GLY A 20 1.86 -1.34 -9.30
CA GLY A 20 1.34 -0.93 -10.60
C GLY A 20 -0.18 -0.72 -10.67
N VAL A 21 -0.93 -0.98 -9.60
CA VAL A 21 -2.40 -0.86 -9.62
C VAL A 21 -2.91 0.59 -9.67
N GLY A 22 -2.09 1.57 -9.25
CA GLY A 22 -2.45 3.00 -9.31
C GLY A 22 -2.78 3.66 -7.97
N LYS A 23 -2.34 3.10 -6.84
CA LYS A 23 -2.56 3.64 -5.48
C LYS A 23 -2.22 5.11 -5.37
N THR A 24 -0.98 5.47 -5.65
CA THR A 24 -0.47 6.85 -5.55
C THR A 24 -1.23 7.83 -6.43
N THR A 25 -1.61 7.39 -7.64
CA THR A 25 -2.42 8.21 -8.56
C THR A 25 -3.79 8.51 -7.96
N LEU A 26 -4.46 7.49 -7.39
CA LEU A 26 -5.76 7.67 -6.76
C LEU A 26 -5.66 8.52 -5.49
N ALA A 27 -4.65 8.27 -4.63
CA ALA A 27 -4.42 9.04 -3.41
C ALA A 27 -4.25 10.53 -3.72
N ASN A 28 -3.40 10.87 -4.69
CA ASN A 28 -3.20 12.24 -5.12
C ASN A 28 -4.49 12.86 -5.69
N LYS A 29 -5.23 12.11 -6.49
CA LYS A 29 -6.48 12.60 -7.09
C LYS A 29 -7.54 12.91 -6.03
N ILE A 30 -7.71 12.03 -5.03
CA ILE A 30 -8.62 12.27 -3.90
C ILE A 30 -8.15 13.48 -3.10
N ALA A 31 -6.86 13.53 -2.74
CA ALA A 31 -6.30 14.63 -1.96
C ALA A 31 -6.51 15.98 -2.65
N GLN A 32 -6.23 16.07 -3.95
CA GLN A 32 -6.43 17.30 -4.73
C GLN A 32 -7.90 17.68 -4.88
N THR A 33 -8.78 16.69 -5.13
CA THR A 33 -10.21 16.97 -5.36
C THR A 33 -10.92 17.48 -4.11
N PHE A 34 -10.56 16.96 -2.94
CA PHE A 34 -11.23 17.25 -1.68
C PHE A 34 -10.41 18.13 -0.74
N ASN A 35 -9.24 18.58 -1.17
CA ASN A 35 -8.28 19.33 -0.34
C ASN A 35 -7.88 18.57 0.94
N TYR A 36 -7.57 17.27 0.78
CA TYR A 36 -7.09 16.39 1.84
C TYR A 36 -5.57 16.31 1.86
N ASP A 37 -5.00 15.92 3.00
CA ASP A 37 -3.55 15.70 3.12
C ASP A 37 -3.16 14.33 2.55
N ALA A 38 -2.19 14.31 1.64
CA ALA A 38 -1.67 13.08 1.06
C ALA A 38 -0.43 12.58 1.82
N PHE A 39 -0.42 11.30 2.18
CA PHE A 39 0.71 10.58 2.75
C PHE A 39 1.11 9.47 1.78
N LEU A 40 2.23 9.66 1.09
CA LEU A 40 2.65 8.78 0.00
C LEU A 40 3.92 8.02 0.37
N GLU A 41 3.99 6.78 -0.07
CA GLU A 41 5.22 5.99 -0.01
C GLU A 41 6.35 6.66 -0.79
N GLN A 42 7.57 6.51 -0.27
CA GLN A 42 8.79 7.00 -0.90
C GLN A 42 9.78 5.85 -1.13
N PRO A 43 9.46 4.90 -2.02
CA PRO A 43 10.29 3.71 -2.21
C PRO A 43 11.69 4.04 -2.72
N ALA A 44 11.87 5.17 -3.38
CA ALA A 44 13.18 5.62 -3.85
C ALA A 44 14.18 5.91 -2.73
N GLU A 45 13.72 6.18 -1.52
CA GLU A 45 14.57 6.42 -0.35
C GLU A 45 15.15 5.11 0.24
N ASN A 46 14.61 3.95 -0.12
CA ASN A 46 15.10 2.67 0.37
C ASN A 46 16.41 2.27 -0.34
N PRO A 47 17.57 2.32 0.35
CA PRO A 47 18.86 2.06 -0.26
C PRO A 47 19.05 0.59 -0.66
N PHE A 48 18.28 -0.33 -0.08
CA PHE A 48 18.35 -1.77 -0.34
C PHE A 48 17.48 -2.21 -1.51
N LEU A 49 16.50 -1.40 -1.94
CA LEU A 49 15.48 -1.79 -2.90
C LEU A 49 16.06 -2.20 -4.26
N LYS A 50 17.09 -1.49 -4.73
CA LYS A 50 17.76 -1.81 -6.00
C LYS A 50 18.40 -3.19 -5.97
N ASN A 51 19.09 -3.52 -4.87
CA ASN A 51 19.73 -4.82 -4.70
C ASN A 51 18.68 -5.92 -4.49
N PHE A 52 17.61 -5.63 -3.77
CA PHE A 52 16.50 -6.54 -3.56
C PHE A 52 15.87 -6.99 -4.89
N TYR A 53 15.60 -6.10 -5.82
CA TYR A 53 15.03 -6.48 -7.11
C TYR A 53 16.00 -7.30 -7.98
N ARG A 54 17.32 -7.10 -7.84
CA ARG A 54 18.35 -7.87 -8.56
C ARG A 54 18.63 -9.22 -7.92
N ASN A 55 18.65 -9.26 -6.61
CA ASN A 55 19.06 -10.43 -5.81
C ASN A 55 18.28 -10.47 -4.49
N PRO A 56 16.98 -10.88 -4.53
CA PRO A 56 16.07 -10.81 -3.39
C PRO A 56 16.64 -11.45 -2.13
N SER A 57 17.28 -12.62 -2.23
CA SER A 57 17.78 -13.38 -1.08
C SER A 57 18.86 -12.67 -0.25
N GLN A 58 19.56 -11.69 -0.83
CA GLN A 58 20.65 -11.00 -0.12
C GLN A 58 20.21 -9.76 0.66
N SER A 59 19.09 -9.17 0.30
CA SER A 59 18.67 -7.90 0.87
C SER A 59 17.19 -7.84 1.25
N ALA A 60 16.49 -8.96 1.22
CA ALA A 60 15.05 -9.00 1.53
C ALA A 60 14.77 -8.45 2.94
N LEU A 61 15.41 -8.96 3.97
CA LEU A 61 15.16 -8.53 5.35
C LEU A 61 15.48 -7.04 5.56
N ALA A 62 16.63 -6.57 5.07
CA ALA A 62 17.02 -5.16 5.18
C ALA A 62 16.03 -4.24 4.44
N THR A 63 15.55 -4.66 3.27
CA THR A 63 14.56 -3.92 2.48
C THR A 63 13.23 -3.83 3.22
N GLN A 64 12.74 -4.93 3.77
CA GLN A 64 11.45 -4.96 4.49
C GLN A 64 11.51 -4.19 5.81
N LEU A 65 12.60 -4.31 6.58
CA LEU A 65 12.78 -3.53 7.80
C LEU A 65 12.87 -2.03 7.51
N PHE A 66 13.56 -1.62 6.44
CA PHE A 66 13.62 -0.21 6.07
C PHE A 66 12.23 0.36 5.77
N PHE A 67 11.44 -0.34 4.97
CA PHE A 67 10.07 0.06 4.69
C PHE A 67 9.21 0.14 5.95
N LEU A 68 9.34 -0.84 6.83
CA LEU A 68 8.60 -0.86 8.09
C LEU A 68 8.93 0.38 8.96
N PHE A 69 10.20 0.71 9.14
CA PHE A 69 10.62 1.91 9.89
C PHE A 69 10.16 3.20 9.22
N GLN A 70 10.29 3.30 7.90
CA GLN A 70 9.83 4.47 7.14
C GLN A 70 8.32 4.70 7.31
N ARG A 71 7.52 3.63 7.22
CA ARG A 71 6.08 3.73 7.44
C ARG A 71 5.71 4.11 8.87
N MET A 72 6.41 3.56 9.83
CA MET A 72 6.17 3.93 11.22
C MET A 72 6.46 5.41 11.47
N GLN A 73 7.51 5.97 10.85
CA GLN A 73 7.77 7.40 10.91
C GLN A 73 6.63 8.21 10.26
N GLN A 74 6.17 7.80 9.10
CA GLN A 74 5.04 8.44 8.42
C GLN A 74 3.75 8.37 9.25
N ILE A 75 3.49 7.25 9.93
CA ILE A 75 2.34 7.09 10.83
C ILE A 75 2.47 8.00 12.07
N GLN A 76 3.65 8.17 12.63
CA GLN A 76 3.88 9.10 13.73
C GLN A 76 3.61 10.54 13.30
N ASP A 77 4.09 10.94 12.12
CA ASP A 77 3.81 12.25 11.54
C ASP A 77 2.30 12.46 11.30
N LEU A 78 1.63 11.40 10.88
CA LEU A 78 0.18 11.39 10.70
C LEU A 78 -0.55 11.60 12.03
N LYS A 79 -0.10 10.97 13.13
CA LYS A 79 -0.66 11.17 14.48
C LYS A 79 -0.44 12.59 15.00
N GLN A 80 0.76 13.13 14.85
CA GLN A 80 1.10 14.48 15.35
C GLN A 80 0.29 15.58 14.68
N ARG A 81 0.01 15.45 13.37
CA ARG A 81 -0.79 16.42 12.62
C ARG A 81 -2.30 16.30 12.88
N SER A 82 -2.74 15.30 13.65
CA SER A 82 -4.17 15.06 13.92
C SER A 82 -4.87 16.16 14.75
N LEU A 83 -4.12 17.09 15.28
CA LEU A 83 -4.66 18.25 15.98
C LEU A 83 -5.35 19.28 15.06
N PHE A 84 -5.17 19.18 13.74
CA PHE A 84 -5.74 20.08 12.73
C PHE A 84 -6.55 19.26 11.75
N GLU A 85 -7.73 18.96 12.04
CA GLU A 85 -8.90 18.36 11.40
C GLU A 85 -8.94 18.02 9.88
N ASN A 86 -7.84 17.97 9.15
CA ASN A 86 -7.84 17.58 7.75
C ASN A 86 -7.96 16.06 7.58
N VAL A 87 -8.79 15.64 6.64
CA VAL A 87 -8.86 14.25 6.19
C VAL A 87 -7.55 13.86 5.53
N ARG A 88 -7.08 12.64 5.78
CA ARG A 88 -5.79 12.13 5.30
C ARG A 88 -5.99 10.95 4.39
N VAL A 89 -5.24 10.92 3.31
CA VAL A 89 -5.23 9.84 2.34
C VAL A 89 -3.82 9.30 2.21
N ALA A 90 -3.63 8.02 2.59
CA ALA A 90 -2.37 7.32 2.42
C ALA A 90 -2.46 6.33 1.26
N ASP A 91 -1.37 6.14 0.52
CA ASP A 91 -1.27 5.10 -0.52
C ASP A 91 -0.62 3.82 0.00
N PHE A 92 -0.76 3.59 1.30
CA PHE A 92 -0.30 2.39 1.99
C PHE A 92 -1.15 2.06 3.21
N LEU A 93 -1.08 0.79 3.61
CA LEU A 93 -1.59 0.24 4.86
C LEU A 93 -0.40 -0.39 5.61
N ILE A 94 -0.32 -0.26 6.94
CA ILE A 94 0.82 -0.78 7.70
C ILE A 94 0.97 -2.30 7.55
N GLU A 95 -0.12 -3.02 7.46
CA GLU A 95 -0.18 -4.46 7.32
C GLU A 95 0.43 -4.95 6.00
N LYS A 96 0.55 -4.08 5.01
CA LYS A 96 1.23 -4.35 3.74
C LYS A 96 2.67 -4.80 3.96
N ASP A 97 3.39 -4.22 4.91
CA ASP A 97 4.78 -4.59 5.16
C ASP A 97 4.90 -6.06 5.52
N ARG A 98 4.03 -6.53 6.41
CA ARG A 98 4.01 -7.95 6.79
C ARG A 98 3.62 -8.86 5.63
N LEU A 99 2.73 -8.41 4.75
CA LEU A 99 2.35 -9.15 3.55
C LEU A 99 3.55 -9.31 2.61
N PHE A 100 4.28 -8.24 2.32
CA PHE A 100 5.49 -8.28 1.51
C PHE A 100 6.59 -9.12 2.16
N ALA A 101 6.78 -8.98 3.47
CA ALA A 101 7.73 -9.79 4.23
C ALA A 101 7.44 -11.29 4.08
N LYS A 102 6.18 -11.72 4.23
CA LYS A 102 5.76 -13.13 4.05
C LYS A 102 6.04 -13.69 2.66
N VAL A 103 6.00 -12.86 1.63
CA VAL A 103 6.27 -13.30 0.24
C VAL A 103 7.77 -13.38 -0.04
N THR A 104 8.60 -12.62 0.69
CA THR A 104 10.01 -12.38 0.34
C THR A 104 11.02 -12.98 1.30
N LEU A 105 10.69 -13.13 2.59
CA LEU A 105 11.61 -13.55 3.63
C LEU A 105 11.65 -15.07 3.80
N SER A 106 12.78 -15.61 4.24
CA SER A 106 12.87 -16.98 4.76
C SER A 106 12.10 -17.12 6.07
N ASN A 107 11.89 -18.35 6.53
CA ASN A 107 11.19 -18.58 7.78
C ASN A 107 11.91 -17.96 8.99
N GLU A 108 13.24 -18.04 9.02
CA GLU A 108 14.07 -17.48 10.08
C GLU A 108 14.03 -15.95 10.08
N GLU A 109 14.14 -15.34 8.89
CA GLU A 109 14.03 -13.89 8.70
C GLU A 109 12.64 -13.39 9.08
N MET A 110 11.60 -14.15 8.71
CA MET A 110 10.21 -13.80 9.05
C MET A 110 9.96 -13.81 10.56
N GLN A 111 10.54 -14.77 11.30
CA GLN A 111 10.45 -14.79 12.77
C GLN A 111 11.10 -13.55 13.39
N LEU A 112 12.26 -13.12 12.87
CA LEU A 112 12.91 -11.90 13.34
C LEU A 112 12.09 -10.66 12.99
N TYR A 113 11.60 -10.61 11.76
CA TYR A 113 10.77 -9.51 11.27
C TYR A 113 9.48 -9.36 12.11
N ASP A 114 8.78 -10.46 12.40
CA ASP A 114 7.55 -10.44 13.20
C ASP A 114 7.77 -9.88 14.61
N LYS A 115 8.89 -10.21 15.26
CA LYS A 115 9.24 -9.62 16.56
C LYS A 115 9.41 -8.10 16.51
N VAL A 116 10.06 -7.60 15.46
CA VAL A 116 10.21 -6.15 15.25
C VAL A 116 8.86 -5.52 14.92
N TYR A 117 8.10 -6.13 14.02
CA TYR A 117 6.79 -5.65 13.58
C TYR A 117 5.83 -5.47 14.76
N GLU A 118 5.67 -6.49 15.60
CA GLU A 118 4.79 -6.45 16.78
C GLU A 118 5.14 -5.32 17.72
N HIS A 119 6.44 -5.07 17.95
CA HIS A 119 6.90 -4.02 18.87
C HIS A 119 6.61 -2.61 18.37
N ILE A 120 6.78 -2.36 17.08
CA ILE A 120 6.71 -1.00 16.54
C ILE A 120 5.33 -0.64 16.00
N THR A 121 4.45 -1.61 15.73
CA THR A 121 3.10 -1.34 15.18
C THR A 121 1.99 -1.29 16.23
N LEU A 122 2.29 -1.52 17.51
CA LEU A 122 1.30 -1.57 18.60
C LEU A 122 0.30 -0.41 18.62
N ASP A 123 0.76 0.79 18.29
CA ASP A 123 -0.04 2.01 18.32
C ASP A 123 -0.40 2.55 16.92
N ALA A 124 -0.29 1.75 15.87
CA ALA A 124 -0.66 2.20 14.53
C ALA A 124 -2.17 2.51 14.46
N PRO A 125 -2.58 3.67 13.91
CA PRO A 125 -3.98 4.01 13.78
C PRO A 125 -4.65 3.12 12.74
N ILE A 126 -5.87 2.69 13.04
CA ILE A 126 -6.70 1.96 12.10
C ILE A 126 -7.36 2.98 11.15
N PRO A 127 -7.36 2.76 9.83
CA PRO A 127 -8.09 3.61 8.89
C PRO A 127 -9.60 3.60 9.13
N ASP A 128 -10.26 4.73 8.87
CA ASP A 128 -11.72 4.79 8.86
C ASP A 128 -12.31 4.17 7.58
N LEU A 129 -11.51 4.11 6.53
CA LEU A 129 -11.86 3.48 5.26
C LEU A 129 -10.61 2.94 4.57
N VAL A 130 -10.69 1.72 4.07
CA VAL A 130 -9.68 1.13 3.18
C VAL A 130 -10.26 0.98 1.78
N ILE A 131 -9.51 1.45 0.78
CA ILE A 131 -9.84 1.27 -0.64
C ILE A 131 -8.83 0.26 -1.22
N TYR A 132 -9.29 -0.95 -1.49
CA TYR A 132 -8.48 -1.99 -2.12
C TYR A 132 -8.63 -1.95 -3.64
N LEU A 133 -7.54 -1.68 -4.33
CA LEU A 133 -7.48 -1.67 -5.79
C LEU A 133 -6.99 -3.02 -6.30
N GLN A 134 -7.72 -3.57 -7.25
CA GLN A 134 -7.37 -4.82 -7.95
C GLN A 134 -7.22 -4.57 -9.45
N ALA A 135 -6.31 -5.31 -10.09
CA ALA A 135 -6.19 -5.38 -11.55
C ALA A 135 -5.65 -6.75 -11.97
N PRO A 136 -5.95 -7.20 -13.20
CA PRO A 136 -5.31 -8.36 -13.80
C PRO A 136 -3.79 -8.19 -13.86
N ILE A 137 -3.06 -9.31 -13.75
CA ILE A 137 -1.60 -9.29 -13.72
C ILE A 137 -1.00 -8.67 -14.99
N GLU A 138 -1.62 -8.86 -16.14
CA GLU A 138 -1.23 -8.30 -17.43
C GLU A 138 -1.25 -6.78 -17.39
N ILE A 139 -2.28 -6.21 -16.78
CA ILE A 139 -2.45 -4.76 -16.61
C ILE A 139 -1.40 -4.20 -15.64
N LEU A 140 -1.12 -4.91 -14.55
CA LEU A 140 -0.08 -4.49 -13.60
C LEU A 140 1.28 -4.46 -14.30
N LYS A 141 1.62 -5.50 -15.05
CA LYS A 141 2.87 -5.60 -15.82
C LYS A 141 2.99 -4.49 -16.87
N GLU A 142 1.93 -4.25 -17.64
CA GLU A 142 1.90 -3.16 -18.63
C GLU A 142 2.17 -1.79 -17.98
N ARG A 143 1.50 -1.50 -16.87
CA ARG A 143 1.65 -0.23 -16.15
C ARG A 143 3.05 -0.07 -15.53
N ILE A 144 3.62 -1.13 -14.97
CA ILE A 144 4.99 -1.14 -14.45
C ILE A 144 5.98 -0.86 -15.57
N THR A 145 5.84 -1.54 -16.70
CA THR A 145 6.70 -1.35 -17.87
C THR A 145 6.58 0.08 -18.41
N LYS A 146 5.36 0.60 -18.55
CA LYS A 146 5.10 1.97 -19.05
C LYS A 146 5.66 3.05 -18.11
N ARG A 147 5.66 2.81 -16.80
CA ARG A 147 6.25 3.72 -15.81
C ARG A 147 7.76 3.85 -15.97
N GLY A 148 8.42 2.81 -16.48
CA GLY A 148 9.83 2.84 -16.85
C GLY A 148 10.81 3.00 -15.67
N ASN A 149 10.41 2.63 -14.45
CA ASN A 149 11.31 2.67 -13.30
C ASN A 149 12.41 1.61 -13.47
N ILE A 150 13.66 2.06 -13.56
CA ILE A 150 14.82 1.21 -13.83
C ILE A 150 15.02 0.10 -12.79
N ASN A 151 14.57 0.30 -11.56
CA ASN A 151 14.67 -0.71 -10.52
C ASN A 151 13.61 -1.80 -10.70
N GLU A 152 12.46 -1.47 -11.25
CA GLU A 152 11.32 -2.38 -11.43
C GLU A 152 11.46 -3.31 -12.63
N GLN A 153 12.42 -3.04 -13.54
CA GLN A 153 12.71 -3.94 -14.68
C GLN A 153 13.13 -5.36 -14.26
N TYR A 154 13.58 -5.52 -13.01
CA TYR A 154 13.96 -6.82 -12.44
C TYR A 154 12.82 -7.55 -11.76
N LEU A 155 11.62 -6.95 -11.67
CA LEU A 155 10.44 -7.61 -11.14
C LEU A 155 10.03 -8.78 -12.03
N THR A 156 10.05 -9.97 -11.47
CA THR A 156 9.61 -11.18 -12.19
C THR A 156 8.09 -11.30 -12.17
N LEU A 157 7.53 -11.97 -13.18
CA LEU A 157 6.10 -12.25 -13.24
C LEU A 157 5.67 -13.09 -12.03
N ASP A 158 6.43 -14.13 -11.69
CA ASP A 158 6.17 -14.98 -10.51
C ASP A 158 6.07 -14.17 -9.21
N TYR A 159 6.95 -13.20 -9.01
CA TYR A 159 6.88 -12.34 -7.84
C TYR A 159 5.61 -11.48 -7.80
N LEU A 160 5.24 -10.89 -8.95
CA LEU A 160 4.00 -10.11 -9.08
C LEU A 160 2.75 -10.96 -8.84
N GLU A 161 2.72 -12.20 -9.36
CA GLU A 161 1.63 -13.15 -9.14
C GLU A 161 1.50 -13.52 -7.67
N ARG A 162 2.60 -13.89 -7.02
CA ARG A 162 2.61 -14.21 -5.58
C ARG A 162 2.14 -13.03 -4.71
N LEU A 163 2.55 -11.81 -5.05
CA LEU A 163 2.06 -10.61 -4.37
C LEU A 163 0.57 -10.39 -4.60
N ASN A 164 0.09 -10.52 -5.83
CA ASN A 164 -1.32 -10.33 -6.17
C ASN A 164 -2.20 -11.34 -5.43
N ASP A 165 -1.77 -12.59 -5.36
CA ASP A 165 -2.43 -13.64 -4.59
C ASP A 165 -2.43 -13.36 -3.08
N ALA A 166 -1.30 -12.87 -2.55
CA ALA A 166 -1.18 -12.51 -1.14
C ALA A 166 -2.13 -11.35 -0.77
N TYR A 167 -2.25 -10.34 -1.62
CA TYR A 167 -3.22 -9.26 -1.47
C TYR A 167 -4.66 -9.78 -1.47
N SER A 168 -5.00 -10.63 -2.43
CA SER A 168 -6.34 -11.18 -2.55
C SER A 168 -6.75 -11.98 -1.31
N ARG A 169 -5.84 -12.81 -0.79
CA ARG A 169 -6.08 -13.58 0.45
C ARG A 169 -6.18 -12.68 1.67
N PHE A 170 -5.31 -11.67 1.78
CA PHE A 170 -5.33 -10.73 2.90
C PHE A 170 -6.67 -9.99 2.97
N PHE A 171 -7.13 -9.43 1.86
CA PHE A 171 -8.37 -8.65 1.84
C PHE A 171 -9.64 -9.49 1.87
N LEU A 172 -9.58 -10.78 1.56
CA LEU A 172 -10.72 -11.70 1.71
C LEU A 172 -11.15 -11.82 3.18
N ASP A 173 -10.18 -11.81 4.09
CA ASP A 173 -10.42 -11.96 5.54
C ASP A 173 -10.32 -10.63 6.31
N TYR A 174 -10.08 -9.52 5.63
CA TYR A 174 -9.87 -8.22 6.27
C TYR A 174 -11.13 -7.69 6.96
N LYS A 175 -11.01 -7.33 8.25
CA LYS A 175 -12.12 -6.87 9.09
C LYS A 175 -11.78 -5.67 9.98
N GLU A 176 -10.56 -5.16 9.91
CA GLU A 176 -10.09 -4.10 10.82
C GLU A 176 -10.74 -2.75 10.54
N ALA A 177 -11.12 -2.49 9.28
CA ALA A 177 -11.79 -1.27 8.87
C ALA A 177 -12.81 -1.53 7.76
N PRO A 178 -13.76 -0.62 7.51
CA PRO A 178 -14.62 -0.64 6.33
C PRO A 178 -13.79 -0.75 5.05
N LEU A 179 -14.14 -1.69 4.17
CA LEU A 179 -13.42 -2.01 2.96
C LEU A 179 -14.25 -1.71 1.71
N SER A 180 -13.70 -0.89 0.82
CA SER A 180 -14.21 -0.70 -0.54
C SER A 180 -13.27 -1.37 -1.53
N VAL A 181 -13.79 -2.25 -2.37
CA VAL A 181 -13.00 -2.96 -3.39
C VAL A 181 -13.29 -2.36 -4.76
N SER A 182 -12.24 -1.94 -5.46
CA SER A 182 -12.32 -1.43 -6.82
C SER A 182 -11.49 -2.28 -7.77
N TYR A 183 -12.14 -2.85 -8.78
CA TYR A 183 -11.49 -3.65 -9.80
C TYR A 183 -11.26 -2.80 -11.06
N THR A 184 -10.00 -2.56 -11.41
CA THR A 184 -9.64 -1.83 -12.61
C THR A 184 -9.56 -2.77 -13.81
N HIS A 185 -10.60 -2.74 -14.65
CA HIS A 185 -10.54 -3.27 -16.01
C HIS A 185 -9.73 -2.33 -16.91
N LEU A 186 -9.39 -2.83 -18.11
CA LEU A 186 -8.88 -1.99 -19.18
C LEU A 186 -9.76 -0.75 -19.30
N THR A 187 -9.17 0.42 -19.15
CA THR A 187 -9.88 1.66 -19.44
C THR A 187 -10.30 1.61 -20.89
N LEU A 188 -11.60 1.52 -21.12
CA LEU A 188 -12.14 1.86 -22.44
C LEU A 188 -11.63 3.26 -22.79
N PRO A 189 -11.06 3.47 -23.99
CA PRO A 189 -10.68 4.81 -24.40
C PRO A 189 -11.93 5.66 -24.33
N THR A 190 -11.96 6.61 -23.41
CA THR A 190 -12.99 7.65 -23.38
C THR A 190 -12.76 8.48 -24.63
N ARG A 191 -13.41 8.10 -25.72
CA ARG A 191 -13.65 9.04 -26.81
C ARG A 191 -14.61 10.07 -26.26
N CYS A 192 -14.08 11.19 -25.82
CA CYS A 192 -14.88 12.40 -25.75
C CYS A 192 -15.35 12.71 -27.18
N LEU A 193 -16.61 12.57 -27.41
CA LEU A 193 -17.31 13.20 -28.53
C LEU A 193 -17.51 14.67 -28.19
#